data_90911c5ebe29e72f63e54b3e38a72f8e
#
_entry.id   90911c5ebe29e72f63e54b3e38a72f8e
#
_cell.length_a   1.000
_cell.length_b   1.000
_cell.length_c   1.000
_cell.angle_alpha   90.00
_cell.angle_beta   90.00
_cell.angle_gamma   90.00
#
_symmetry.space_group_name_H-M   'P 1'
#
loop_
_entity.id
_entity.type
_entity.pdbx_description
1 polymer ?
#
loop_
_entity_poly.entity_id
_entity_poly.type
_entity_poly.pdbx_seq_one_letter_code
_entity_poly.pdbx_strand_id
1 'polypeptide(L)'
;EHAAETGREPPEHPMIFMKPVSSLQATGREIVLPRKLASHKVDFEGELAVIIGNTCRNVSREEALDYVTGYTVANDVSARDWQFEWGGGQFCRGKGFDTFCPMGPCLVTTDEITDPSNLRIVTKVNGEVMQDSPTNDLIFDVPTLIEFLSGSTTLLPGTVILTGTPPGVGHGRDPKQFLQVGDEVEITIDGIGTLQNNVVKESL
;
A
#
# COMPACT_ATOMS: atom_id res chain seq x y z
N GLU A 1 -9.94 -6.84 -8.83
CA GLU A 1 -9.24 -7.36 -10.02
C GLU A 1 -7.85 -7.90 -9.68
N HIS A 2 -7.06 -7.29 -8.78
CA HIS A 2 -5.73 -7.79 -8.37
C HIS A 2 -5.73 -9.25 -7.86
N ALA A 3 -6.74 -9.69 -7.11
CA ALA A 3 -6.87 -11.10 -6.69
C ALA A 3 -6.97 -12.05 -7.91
N ALA A 4 -7.66 -11.63 -8.97
CA ALA A 4 -7.81 -12.41 -10.20
C ALA A 4 -6.48 -12.51 -10.98
N GLU A 5 -5.65 -11.45 -11.03
CA GLU A 5 -4.32 -11.49 -11.65
C GLU A 5 -3.41 -12.54 -11.01
N THR A 6 -3.53 -12.73 -9.69
CA THR A 6 -2.75 -13.71 -8.94
C THR A 6 -3.38 -15.11 -8.93
N GLY A 7 -4.49 -15.32 -9.68
CA GLY A 7 -5.20 -16.59 -9.76
C GLY A 7 -5.93 -16.98 -8.47
N ARG A 8 -6.26 -16.01 -7.63
CA ARG A 8 -6.97 -16.22 -6.36
C ARG A 8 -8.40 -15.71 -6.47
N GLU A 9 -9.33 -16.41 -5.84
CA GLU A 9 -10.67 -15.88 -5.60
C GLU A 9 -10.63 -14.75 -4.56
N PRO A 10 -11.53 -13.75 -4.64
CA PRO A 10 -11.65 -12.73 -3.61
C PRO A 10 -11.80 -13.38 -2.24
N PRO A 11 -11.01 -12.99 -1.23
CA PRO A 11 -11.11 -13.57 0.10
C PRO A 11 -12.42 -13.15 0.77
N GLU A 12 -12.95 -14.00 1.66
CA GLU A 12 -14.14 -13.68 2.47
C GLU A 12 -13.86 -12.53 3.46
N HIS A 13 -12.63 -12.43 3.94
CA HIS A 13 -12.18 -11.40 4.89
C HIS A 13 -10.89 -10.72 4.41
N PRO A 14 -10.67 -9.45 4.79
CA PRO A 14 -9.41 -8.75 4.51
C PRO A 14 -8.19 -9.54 5.02
N MET A 15 -7.18 -9.69 4.18
CA MET A 15 -5.91 -10.29 4.58
C MET A 15 -5.08 -9.24 5.30
N ILE A 16 -4.79 -9.45 6.58
CA ILE A 16 -4.06 -8.49 7.42
C ILE A 16 -2.60 -8.90 7.55
N PHE A 17 -1.73 -7.93 7.37
CA PHE A 17 -0.31 -7.98 7.75
C PHE A 17 0.12 -6.62 8.26
N MET A 18 1.27 -6.54 8.92
CA MET A 18 1.80 -5.28 9.45
C MET A 18 3.13 -4.94 8.78
N LYS A 19 3.34 -3.64 8.58
CA LYS A 19 4.63 -3.07 8.22
C LYS A 19 5.22 -2.37 9.45
N PRO A 20 6.50 -2.61 9.80
CA PRO A 20 7.12 -1.95 10.95
C PRO A 20 7.30 -0.45 10.66
N VAL A 21 7.36 0.36 11.70
CA VAL A 21 7.60 1.82 11.58
C VAL A 21 8.91 2.12 10.84
N SER A 22 9.93 1.29 10.97
CA SER A 22 11.21 1.43 10.25
C SER A 22 11.09 1.27 8.74
N SER A 23 9.98 0.72 8.22
CA SER A 23 9.73 0.63 6.79
C SER A 23 9.25 1.94 6.17
N LEU A 24 8.80 2.91 6.98
CA LEU A 24 8.32 4.20 6.48
C LEU A 24 9.42 4.96 5.74
N GLN A 25 9.04 5.57 4.61
CA GLN A 25 9.92 6.41 3.81
C GLN A 25 9.15 7.61 3.26
N ALA A 26 9.81 8.73 3.07
CA ALA A 26 9.19 9.93 2.53
C ALA A 26 9.26 9.96 0.99
N THR A 27 8.41 10.78 0.38
CA THR A 27 8.55 11.15 -1.04
C THR A 27 9.92 11.79 -1.30
N GLY A 28 10.51 11.54 -2.47
CA GLY A 28 11.83 12.05 -2.83
C GLY A 28 13.01 11.33 -2.16
N ARG A 29 12.74 10.30 -1.34
CA ARG A 29 13.76 9.43 -0.76
C ARG A 29 13.81 8.09 -1.48
N GLU A 30 14.85 7.30 -1.24
CA GLU A 30 15.09 6.06 -1.96
C GLU A 30 14.30 4.88 -1.36
N ILE A 31 13.84 3.98 -2.25
CA ILE A 31 13.50 2.60 -1.93
C ILE A 31 14.80 1.79 -2.01
N VAL A 32 15.18 1.13 -0.91
CA VAL A 32 16.45 0.43 -0.80
C VAL A 32 16.27 -1.07 -0.98
N LEU A 33 16.81 -1.61 -2.08
CA LEU A 33 16.78 -3.06 -2.33
C LEU A 33 17.72 -3.79 -1.35
N PRO A 34 17.21 -4.74 -0.54
CA PRO A 34 18.00 -5.39 0.49
C PRO A 34 19.10 -6.30 -0.11
N ARG A 35 20.28 -6.29 0.50
CA ARG A 35 21.43 -7.12 0.10
C ARG A 35 21.77 -8.22 1.10
N LYS A 36 21.65 -7.95 2.39
CA LYS A 36 21.97 -8.92 3.45
C LYS A 36 20.97 -10.08 3.44
N LEU A 37 19.69 -9.76 3.36
CA LEU A 37 18.62 -10.71 3.09
C LEU A 37 18.05 -10.41 1.71
N ALA A 38 18.83 -10.73 0.67
CA ALA A 38 18.54 -10.31 -0.69
C ALA A 38 17.14 -10.75 -1.14
N SER A 39 16.52 -9.88 -1.93
CA SER A 39 15.33 -10.19 -2.74
C SER A 39 15.63 -9.89 -4.20
N HIS A 40 15.13 -10.75 -5.08
CA HIS A 40 15.22 -10.59 -6.53
C HIS A 40 13.84 -10.29 -7.15
N LYS A 41 12.82 -10.15 -6.30
CA LYS A 41 11.43 -9.98 -6.72
C LYS A 41 10.77 -8.84 -5.94
N VAL A 42 11.47 -7.69 -5.82
CA VAL A 42 10.90 -6.50 -5.18
C VAL A 42 9.92 -5.85 -6.14
N ASP A 43 8.70 -5.64 -5.67
CA ASP A 43 7.56 -5.18 -6.44
C ASP A 43 6.95 -3.92 -5.82
N PHE A 44 6.18 -3.19 -6.61
CA PHE A 44 5.45 -1.98 -6.21
C PHE A 44 3.97 -2.30 -6.03
N GLU A 45 3.32 -1.59 -5.13
CA GLU A 45 1.87 -1.61 -4.91
C GLU A 45 1.39 -0.21 -4.55
N GLY A 46 0.82 0.53 -5.53
CA GLY A 46 0.22 1.83 -5.28
C GLY A 46 -1.10 1.68 -4.52
N GLU A 47 -1.23 2.39 -3.39
CA GLU A 47 -2.39 2.27 -2.51
C GLU A 47 -2.84 3.62 -1.96
N LEU A 48 -4.15 3.74 -1.71
CA LEU A 48 -4.66 4.76 -0.81
C LEU A 48 -4.28 4.37 0.63
N ALA A 49 -3.68 5.29 1.37
CA ALA A 49 -3.45 5.15 2.79
C ALA A 49 -4.44 5.99 3.58
N VAL A 50 -5.11 5.36 4.55
CA VAL A 50 -6.09 5.99 5.45
C VAL A 50 -5.46 6.17 6.82
N ILE A 51 -5.54 7.37 7.39
CA ILE A 51 -4.95 7.68 8.69
C ILE A 51 -6.07 7.85 9.72
N ILE A 52 -6.03 7.03 10.77
CA ILE A 52 -6.95 7.10 11.91
C ILE A 52 -6.59 8.31 12.77
N GLY A 53 -7.56 9.17 13.04
CA GLY A 53 -7.40 10.40 13.84
C GLY A 53 -7.87 10.26 15.27
N ASN A 54 -8.89 9.45 15.50
CA ASN A 54 -9.46 9.21 16.82
C ASN A 54 -9.38 7.73 17.21
N THR A 55 -9.12 7.45 18.49
CA THR A 55 -9.16 6.07 18.98
C THR A 55 -10.52 5.45 18.70
N CYS A 56 -10.53 4.28 18.07
CA CYS A 56 -11.74 3.56 17.77
C CYS A 56 -11.62 2.05 18.05
N ARG A 57 -12.76 1.45 18.37
CA ARG A 57 -12.90 0.00 18.62
C ARG A 57 -14.35 -0.42 18.44
N ASN A 58 -14.58 -1.52 17.73
CA ASN A 58 -15.91 -2.03 17.40
C ASN A 58 -16.79 -0.98 16.69
N VAL A 59 -16.19 -0.25 15.75
CA VAL A 59 -16.86 0.79 14.98
C VAL A 59 -17.72 0.14 13.89
N SER A 60 -18.93 0.64 13.69
CA SER A 60 -19.77 0.21 12.58
C SER A 60 -19.30 0.82 11.25
N ARG A 61 -19.66 0.18 10.14
CA ARG A 61 -19.35 0.67 8.80
C ARG A 61 -19.85 2.11 8.56
N GLU A 62 -21.02 2.43 9.09
CA GLU A 62 -21.66 3.74 8.95
C GLU A 62 -20.90 4.85 9.67
N GLU A 63 -20.25 4.54 10.80
CA GLU A 63 -19.51 5.48 11.64
C GLU A 63 -18.01 5.55 11.27
N ALA A 64 -17.52 4.63 10.43
CA ALA A 64 -16.10 4.40 10.23
C ALA A 64 -15.31 5.64 9.78
N LEU A 65 -15.89 6.46 8.88
CA LEU A 65 -15.21 7.64 8.34
C LEU A 65 -15.08 8.77 9.38
N ASP A 66 -15.87 8.79 10.46
CA ASP A 66 -15.78 9.79 11.54
C ASP A 66 -14.47 9.64 12.34
N TYR A 67 -13.80 8.50 12.22
CA TYR A 67 -12.52 8.21 12.89
C TYR A 67 -11.31 8.51 12.02
N VAL A 68 -11.50 8.87 10.76
CA VAL A 68 -10.42 9.17 9.81
C VAL A 68 -10.03 10.65 9.92
N THR A 69 -8.72 10.92 10.00
CA THR A 69 -8.21 12.30 9.96
C THR A 69 -7.82 12.74 8.55
N GLY A 70 -7.54 11.79 7.65
CA GLY A 70 -7.19 12.11 6.28
C GLY A 70 -6.56 10.93 5.53
N TYR A 71 -6.07 11.25 4.35
CA TYR A 71 -5.59 10.30 3.35
C TYR A 71 -4.22 10.72 2.81
N THR A 72 -3.45 9.74 2.36
CA THR A 72 -2.20 9.97 1.64
C THR A 72 -1.96 8.86 0.61
N VAL A 73 -0.97 9.03 -0.25
CA VAL A 73 -0.52 7.98 -1.15
C VAL A 73 0.47 7.08 -0.42
N ALA A 74 0.42 5.78 -0.67
CA ALA A 74 1.42 4.83 -0.19
C ALA A 74 1.89 3.89 -1.30
N ASN A 75 3.10 3.35 -1.11
CA ASN A 75 3.63 2.23 -1.87
C ASN A 75 3.88 1.07 -0.92
N ASP A 76 3.06 0.01 -1.00
CA ASP A 76 3.28 -1.22 -0.23
C ASP A 76 4.34 -2.10 -0.90
N VAL A 77 5.58 -1.64 -0.88
CA VAL A 77 6.71 -2.35 -1.50
C VAL A 77 6.84 -3.75 -0.94
N SER A 78 6.98 -4.72 -1.85
CA SER A 78 6.84 -6.14 -1.54
C SER A 78 7.96 -7.00 -2.13
N ALA A 79 8.72 -7.68 -1.29
CA ALA A 79 9.66 -8.72 -1.72
C ALA A 79 8.90 -10.04 -1.90
N ARG A 80 8.50 -10.37 -3.14
CA ARG A 80 7.59 -11.49 -3.45
C ARG A 80 8.16 -12.86 -3.10
N ASP A 81 9.49 -13.04 -3.23
CA ASP A 81 10.18 -14.25 -2.79
C ASP A 81 10.07 -14.45 -1.26
N TRP A 82 10.25 -13.40 -0.46
CA TRP A 82 10.02 -13.45 0.99
C TRP A 82 8.54 -13.59 1.35
N GLN A 83 7.65 -13.01 0.57
CA GLN A 83 6.21 -13.07 0.80
C GLN A 83 5.64 -14.47 0.54
N PHE A 84 6.03 -15.12 -0.56
CA PHE A 84 5.36 -16.34 -1.03
C PHE A 84 6.23 -17.60 -0.92
N GLU A 85 7.56 -17.48 -1.00
CA GLU A 85 8.44 -18.65 -1.11
C GLU A 85 9.19 -18.93 0.20
N TRP A 86 9.78 -17.90 0.82
CA TRP A 86 10.69 -18.05 1.95
C TRP A 86 10.10 -17.65 3.29
N GLY A 87 9.01 -16.93 3.32
CA GLY A 87 8.38 -16.39 4.52
C GLY A 87 7.46 -17.36 5.28
N GLY A 88 7.36 -18.63 4.86
CA GLY A 88 6.47 -19.61 5.51
C GLY A 88 4.99 -19.24 5.47
N GLY A 89 4.56 -18.47 4.47
CA GLY A 89 3.19 -17.96 4.33
C GLY A 89 2.89 -16.69 5.13
N GLN A 90 3.90 -16.10 5.81
CA GLN A 90 3.75 -14.85 6.56
C GLN A 90 4.19 -13.65 5.72
N PHE A 91 3.27 -12.71 5.46
CA PHE A 91 3.54 -11.57 4.58
C PHE A 91 4.45 -10.51 5.20
N CYS A 92 4.43 -10.36 6.52
CA CYS A 92 5.14 -9.27 7.21
C CYS A 92 6.62 -9.20 6.85
N ARG A 93 7.31 -10.35 6.66
CA ARG A 93 8.75 -10.33 6.32
C ARG A 93 8.99 -9.74 4.93
N GLY A 94 8.21 -10.13 3.94
CA GLY A 94 8.31 -9.60 2.56
C GLY A 94 7.90 -8.14 2.43
N LYS A 95 7.13 -7.63 3.37
CA LYS A 95 6.56 -6.27 3.41
C LYS A 95 7.30 -5.32 4.37
N GLY A 96 8.19 -5.85 5.22
CA GLY A 96 8.74 -5.13 6.38
C GLY A 96 10.23 -4.81 6.31
N PHE A 97 10.85 -4.74 5.14
CA PHE A 97 12.19 -4.19 5.00
C PHE A 97 12.17 -2.67 5.20
N ASP A 98 13.28 -2.10 5.63
CA ASP A 98 13.45 -0.65 5.71
C ASP A 98 13.11 -0.01 4.35
N THR A 99 12.48 1.16 4.36
CA THR A 99 12.03 1.91 3.18
C THR A 99 10.90 1.28 2.34
N PHE A 100 10.35 0.14 2.75
CA PHE A 100 9.31 -0.57 1.99
C PHE A 100 7.88 -0.03 2.19
N CYS A 101 7.74 1.12 2.87
CA CYS A 101 6.47 1.83 3.00
C CYS A 101 6.64 3.33 2.69
N PRO A 102 7.00 3.70 1.45
CA PRO A 102 6.95 5.10 1.06
C PRO A 102 5.53 5.65 1.22
N MET A 103 5.42 6.87 1.79
CA MET A 103 4.16 7.59 1.97
C MET A 103 4.34 9.07 1.71
N GLY A 104 3.31 9.72 1.19
CA GLY A 104 3.29 11.14 0.88
C GLY A 104 2.48 11.45 -0.40
N PRO A 105 2.62 12.63 -0.99
CA PRO A 105 3.52 13.74 -0.61
C PRO A 105 3.06 14.51 0.63
N CYS A 106 1.77 14.44 0.96
CA CYS A 106 1.17 15.12 2.10
C CYS A 106 -0.02 14.30 2.65
N LEU A 107 -0.48 14.66 3.83
CA LEU A 107 -1.76 14.25 4.37
C LEU A 107 -2.82 15.25 3.87
N VAL A 108 -3.87 14.74 3.23
CA VAL A 108 -5.06 15.52 2.85
C VAL A 108 -6.19 15.15 3.80
N THR A 109 -6.81 16.15 4.41
CA THR A 109 -7.84 15.96 5.45
C THR A 109 -9.21 15.60 4.86
N THR A 110 -10.11 15.09 5.71
CA THR A 110 -11.44 14.61 5.29
C THR A 110 -12.38 15.70 4.83
N ASP A 111 -12.10 16.97 5.14
CA ASP A 111 -12.86 18.11 4.62
C ASP A 111 -12.51 18.45 3.16
N GLU A 112 -11.29 18.07 2.69
CA GLU A 112 -10.91 18.19 1.28
C GLU A 112 -11.30 16.94 0.49
N ILE A 113 -11.09 15.73 1.05
CA ILE A 113 -11.54 14.47 0.45
C ILE A 113 -12.67 13.92 1.31
N THR A 114 -13.89 14.29 0.95
CA THR A 114 -15.10 13.86 1.66
C THR A 114 -15.56 12.46 1.28
N ASP A 115 -15.14 11.96 0.12
CA ASP A 115 -15.47 10.61 -0.38
C ASP A 115 -14.20 9.90 -0.92
N PRO A 116 -13.63 8.94 -0.18
CA PRO A 116 -12.47 8.20 -0.62
C PRO A 116 -12.78 7.09 -1.64
N SER A 117 -14.05 6.87 -1.98
CA SER A 117 -14.47 5.74 -2.83
C SER A 117 -14.30 5.98 -4.33
N ASN A 118 -13.99 7.19 -4.77
CA ASN A 118 -13.91 7.53 -6.19
C ASN A 118 -12.66 8.34 -6.54
N LEU A 119 -11.53 7.91 -6.04
CA LEU A 119 -10.22 8.49 -6.35
C LEU A 119 -9.52 7.61 -7.39
N ARG A 120 -8.90 8.22 -8.40
CA ARG A 120 -8.08 7.47 -9.36
C ARG A 120 -6.68 7.30 -8.81
N ILE A 121 -6.17 6.05 -8.87
CA ILE A 121 -4.80 5.69 -8.50
C ILE A 121 -4.05 5.31 -9.78
N VAL A 122 -2.92 5.96 -10.04
CA VAL A 122 -2.05 5.66 -11.18
C VAL A 122 -0.64 5.42 -10.67
N THR A 123 -0.09 4.23 -10.95
CA THR A 123 1.31 3.91 -10.68
C THR A 123 2.10 3.86 -11.97
N LYS A 124 3.27 4.50 -11.98
CA LYS A 124 4.22 4.46 -13.09
C LYS A 124 5.57 3.96 -12.60
N VAL A 125 6.26 3.21 -13.45
CA VAL A 125 7.67 2.86 -13.28
C VAL A 125 8.42 3.35 -14.50
N ASN A 126 9.43 4.21 -14.32
CA ASN A 126 10.18 4.83 -15.41
C ASN A 126 9.29 5.54 -16.46
N GLY A 127 8.19 6.14 -15.99
CA GLY A 127 7.21 6.84 -16.84
C GLY A 127 6.19 5.93 -17.54
N GLU A 128 6.36 4.60 -17.50
CA GLU A 128 5.38 3.65 -18.03
C GLU A 128 4.25 3.41 -17.01
N VAL A 129 2.99 3.49 -17.46
CA VAL A 129 1.82 3.24 -16.61
C VAL A 129 1.72 1.74 -16.32
N MET A 130 1.81 1.40 -15.05
CA MET A 130 1.75 0.03 -14.55
C MET A 130 0.38 -0.31 -13.96
N GLN A 131 -0.18 0.60 -13.18
CA GLN A 131 -1.51 0.47 -12.56
C GLN A 131 -2.33 1.72 -12.87
N ASP A 132 -3.61 1.57 -13.14
CA ASP A 132 -4.55 2.67 -13.37
C ASP A 132 -5.97 2.18 -13.02
N SER A 133 -6.48 2.61 -11.88
CA SER A 133 -7.78 2.13 -11.37
C SER A 133 -8.38 3.12 -10.39
N PRO A 134 -9.70 3.19 -10.28
CA PRO A 134 -10.34 3.96 -9.23
C PRO A 134 -10.43 3.17 -7.91
N THR A 135 -10.54 3.88 -6.78
CA THR A 135 -10.68 3.27 -5.45
C THR A 135 -11.98 2.50 -5.24
N ASN A 136 -12.99 2.69 -6.09
CA ASN A 136 -14.21 1.88 -6.06
C ASN A 136 -14.02 0.42 -6.55
N ASP A 137 -12.84 0.09 -7.12
CA ASP A 137 -12.44 -1.28 -7.45
C ASP A 137 -11.88 -2.06 -6.25
N LEU A 138 -11.76 -1.43 -5.08
CA LEU A 138 -11.35 -2.11 -3.85
C LEU A 138 -12.35 -3.23 -3.51
N ILE A 139 -11.84 -4.42 -3.18
CA ILE A 139 -12.68 -5.55 -2.73
C ILE A 139 -13.40 -5.19 -1.44
N PHE A 140 -12.69 -4.53 -0.53
CA PHE A 140 -13.21 -3.99 0.72
C PHE A 140 -13.00 -2.48 0.72
N ASP A 141 -14.08 -1.72 0.79
CA ASP A 141 -13.99 -0.26 0.86
C ASP A 141 -13.44 0.23 2.21
N VAL A 142 -13.07 1.50 2.30
CA VAL A 142 -12.47 2.08 3.50
C VAL A 142 -13.33 1.85 4.75
N PRO A 143 -14.66 2.10 4.74
CA PRO A 143 -15.51 1.82 5.89
C PRO A 143 -15.48 0.36 6.34
N THR A 144 -15.55 -0.58 5.40
CA THR A 144 -15.49 -2.02 5.69
C THR A 144 -14.14 -2.43 6.32
N LEU A 145 -13.03 -1.86 5.82
CA LEU A 145 -11.71 -2.11 6.40
C LEU A 145 -11.61 -1.61 7.85
N ILE A 146 -12.13 -0.42 8.14
CA ILE A 146 -12.11 0.15 9.50
C ILE A 146 -13.00 -0.66 10.44
N GLU A 147 -14.23 -1.02 10.03
CA GLU A 147 -15.12 -1.90 10.79
C GLU A 147 -14.43 -3.21 11.14
N PHE A 148 -13.86 -3.88 10.13
CA PHE A 148 -13.19 -5.16 10.31
C PHE A 148 -11.96 -5.05 11.24
N LEU A 149 -11.08 -4.08 11.00
CA LEU A 149 -9.84 -3.90 11.76
C LEU A 149 -10.10 -3.43 13.20
N SER A 150 -11.16 -2.65 13.44
CA SER A 150 -11.55 -2.21 14.77
C SER A 150 -12.29 -3.27 15.58
N GLY A 151 -12.77 -4.34 14.91
CA GLY A 151 -13.49 -5.44 15.55
C GLY A 151 -12.68 -6.12 16.64
N SER A 152 -13.08 -5.95 17.90
CA SER A 152 -12.37 -6.44 19.09
C SER A 152 -10.92 -5.95 19.26
N THR A 153 -10.46 -5.04 18.40
CA THR A 153 -9.11 -4.47 18.37
C THR A 153 -9.20 -2.95 18.46
N THR A 154 -8.29 -2.31 19.18
CA THR A 154 -8.24 -0.86 19.27
C THR A 154 -7.31 -0.30 18.21
N LEU A 155 -7.84 0.58 17.35
CA LEU A 155 -7.03 1.40 16.46
C LEU A 155 -6.73 2.73 17.15
N LEU A 156 -5.46 3.07 17.24
CA LEU A 156 -4.99 4.30 17.88
C LEU A 156 -4.86 5.43 16.85
N PRO A 157 -4.92 6.71 17.30
CA PRO A 157 -4.58 7.83 16.43
C PRO A 157 -3.18 7.66 15.82
N GLY A 158 -3.06 7.92 14.52
CA GLY A 158 -1.83 7.67 13.76
C GLY A 158 -1.70 6.24 13.22
N THR A 159 -2.66 5.35 13.47
CA THR A 159 -2.72 4.07 12.74
C THR A 159 -2.93 4.37 11.26
N VAL A 160 -2.09 3.77 10.41
CA VAL A 160 -2.19 3.85 8.95
C VAL A 160 -2.72 2.54 8.40
N ILE A 161 -3.76 2.60 7.59
CA ILE A 161 -4.36 1.47 6.89
C ILE A 161 -4.03 1.62 5.40
N LEU A 162 -3.27 0.69 4.85
CA LEU A 162 -3.07 0.54 3.42
C LEU A 162 -4.23 -0.28 2.88
N THR A 163 -4.94 0.26 1.87
CA THR A 163 -6.28 -0.27 1.51
C THR A 163 -6.27 -1.40 0.49
N GLY A 164 -5.10 -1.74 -0.01
CA GLY A 164 -4.95 -2.70 -1.10
C GLY A 164 -4.69 -2.03 -2.44
N THR A 165 -3.97 -2.76 -3.28
CA THR A 165 -3.48 -2.28 -4.57
C THR A 165 -4.36 -2.73 -5.74
N PRO A 166 -4.53 -1.89 -6.78
CA PRO A 166 -5.19 -2.30 -8.01
C PRO A 166 -4.35 -3.31 -8.82
N PRO A 167 -4.91 -3.91 -9.89
CA PRO A 167 -4.17 -4.76 -10.82
C PRO A 167 -3.03 -4.01 -11.51
N GLY A 168 -2.05 -4.76 -12.04
CA GLY A 168 -0.91 -4.22 -12.78
C GLY A 168 0.41 -4.24 -12.03
N VAL A 169 0.46 -4.89 -10.83
CA VAL A 169 1.71 -5.13 -10.10
C VAL A 169 2.69 -5.97 -10.93
N GLY A 170 3.98 -5.79 -10.71
CA GLY A 170 5.01 -6.47 -11.48
C GLY A 170 4.95 -8.00 -11.41
N HIS A 171 4.51 -8.55 -10.28
CA HIS A 171 4.32 -10.01 -10.10
C HIS A 171 3.19 -10.58 -10.97
N GLY A 172 2.14 -9.79 -11.25
CA GLY A 172 1.00 -10.20 -12.08
C GLY A 172 1.25 -10.13 -13.58
N ARG A 173 2.35 -9.52 -14.03
CA ARG A 173 2.64 -9.31 -15.45
C ARG A 173 3.25 -10.53 -16.14
N ASP A 174 3.12 -10.60 -17.45
CA ASP A 174 3.79 -11.58 -18.31
C ASP A 174 4.53 -10.86 -19.46
N PRO A 175 5.87 -10.82 -19.46
CA PRO A 175 6.77 -11.32 -18.40
C PRO A 175 6.68 -10.51 -17.11
N LYS A 176 6.99 -11.13 -15.96
CA LYS A 176 7.04 -10.46 -14.65
C LYS A 176 8.09 -9.34 -14.64
N GLN A 177 7.72 -8.22 -14.00
CA GLN A 177 8.57 -7.02 -13.93
C GLN A 177 8.77 -6.64 -12.46
N PHE A 178 10.03 -6.69 -11.99
CA PHE A 178 10.37 -6.31 -10.62
C PHE A 178 11.30 -5.10 -10.62
N LEU A 179 11.25 -4.30 -9.57
CA LEU A 179 12.05 -3.11 -9.40
C LEU A 179 13.55 -3.42 -9.44
N GLN A 180 14.27 -2.59 -10.16
CA GLN A 180 15.72 -2.66 -10.34
C GLN A 180 16.38 -1.37 -9.80
N VAL A 181 17.67 -1.45 -9.50
CA VAL A 181 18.46 -0.26 -9.16
C VAL A 181 18.42 0.74 -10.33
N GLY A 182 18.08 1.98 -10.01
CA GLY A 182 17.94 3.06 -10.98
C GLY A 182 16.51 3.31 -11.47
N ASP A 183 15.55 2.44 -11.10
CA ASP A 183 14.14 2.68 -11.41
C ASP A 183 13.60 3.87 -10.61
N GLU A 184 12.63 4.56 -11.20
CA GLU A 184 11.80 5.57 -10.57
C GLU A 184 10.37 5.07 -10.48
N VAL A 185 9.78 5.15 -9.29
CA VAL A 185 8.38 4.81 -9.04
C VAL A 185 7.60 6.07 -8.71
N GLU A 186 6.53 6.33 -9.45
CA GLU A 186 5.60 7.42 -9.21
C GLU A 186 4.20 6.84 -8.97
N ILE A 187 3.55 7.26 -7.89
CA ILE A 187 2.17 6.89 -7.59
C ILE A 187 1.37 8.17 -7.38
N THR A 188 0.37 8.39 -8.22
CA THR A 188 -0.48 9.58 -8.15
C THR A 188 -1.89 9.17 -7.73
N ILE A 189 -2.45 9.89 -6.77
CA ILE A 189 -3.87 9.79 -6.42
C ILE A 189 -4.51 11.16 -6.60
N ASP A 190 -5.63 11.19 -7.30
CA ASP A 190 -6.39 12.41 -7.54
C ASP A 190 -6.76 13.09 -6.21
N GLY A 191 -6.56 14.41 -6.13
CA GLY A 191 -6.79 15.21 -4.93
C GLY A 191 -5.71 15.12 -3.85
N ILE A 192 -4.74 14.20 -3.94
CA ILE A 192 -3.64 14.07 -2.96
C ILE A 192 -2.30 14.51 -3.55
N GLY A 193 -1.98 14.06 -4.78
CA GLY A 193 -0.71 14.37 -5.43
C GLY A 193 0.09 13.12 -5.77
N THR A 194 1.40 13.30 -5.96
CA THR A 194 2.30 12.26 -6.43
C THR A 194 3.37 11.92 -5.40
N LEU A 195 3.42 10.66 -5.01
CA LEU A 195 4.52 10.04 -4.28
C LEU A 195 5.55 9.57 -5.29
N GLN A 196 6.82 9.98 -5.13
CA GLN A 196 7.90 9.65 -6.05
C GLN A 196 9.13 9.17 -5.30
N ASN A 197 9.69 8.04 -5.72
CA ASN A 197 10.87 7.44 -5.10
C ASN A 197 11.76 6.77 -6.14
N ASN A 198 13.08 6.96 -5.98
CA ASN A 198 14.09 6.24 -6.76
C ASN A 198 14.49 4.95 -6.06
N VAL A 199 14.87 3.94 -6.84
CA VAL A 199 15.29 2.63 -6.34
C VAL A 199 16.82 2.56 -6.31
N VAL A 200 17.38 2.22 -5.16
CA VAL A 200 18.81 2.08 -4.95
C VAL A 200 19.15 0.73 -4.30
N LYS A 201 20.43 0.41 -4.28
CA LYS A 201 20.94 -0.79 -3.62
C LYS A 201 21.39 -0.47 -2.20
N GLU A 202 21.11 -1.37 -1.24
CA GLU A 202 21.63 -1.28 0.12
C GLU A 202 23.17 -1.15 0.12
N SER A 203 23.68 -0.14 0.81
CA SER A 203 25.11 -0.01 1.14
C SER A 203 25.43 -0.93 2.32
N LEU A 204 26.41 -1.81 2.16
CA LEU A 204 26.93 -2.68 3.23
C LEU A 204 28.16 -2.09 3.85
#